data_b7e97ec0a1846aea205ce6b505b1d781
#
_entry.id   b7e97ec0a1846aea205ce6b505b1d781
#
_cell.length_a   1.000
_cell.length_b   1.000
_cell.length_c   1.000
_cell.angle_alpha   90.00
_cell.angle_beta   90.00
_cell.angle_gamma   90.00
#
_symmetry.space_group_name_H-M   'P 1'
#
loop_
_entity.id
_entity.type
_entity.pdbx_description
1 polymer ?
#
loop_
_entity_poly.entity_id
_entity_poly.type
_entity_poly.pdbx_seq_one_letter_code
_entity_poly.pdbx_strand_id
1 'polypeptide(L)'
;MEKKITTVTNISAIKRIAYFLCDLVINFFFGLMIINFAVYPIGRSIIDFDDKIATINKCEDNKIKILEENSILLYKEEVSKRDFNASLQYTFESFTQKLVEDKENETVIYRYFVNIKNDKSTYINYFSKINQNKEYFTINDNITLKDEYKTLFVPYFNPLDSLSEQGEKEFKEFKENVFVDLYEEVIKDIKVNDLKSGDLSYKHENDLSDEITKSIANFYSLSTLIGYVIVTILYFIVIPISNEHRYTLSQFFLKTNRVDCSTLKTFSRKNVLIMFVIQLIANMALIVFIPSLTIGVEAAFSLPYLSILTLLAALYSLVSMFFIIFNEFNKSLYDIFSNSVIIDREDYEKIIYNVGNKNGTTK
;
A
#
# COMPACT_ATOMS: atom_id res chain seq x y z
N MET A 1 -49.10 -6.33 -16.68
CA MET A 1 -47.72 -6.70 -17.11
C MET A 1 -47.04 -7.71 -16.21
N GLU A 2 -47.51 -7.98 -15.00
CA GLU A 2 -46.92 -8.90 -14.00
C GLU A 2 -46.97 -10.38 -14.35
N LYS A 3 -47.86 -10.82 -15.21
CA LYS A 3 -48.07 -12.27 -15.54
C LYS A 3 -46.98 -12.91 -16.41
N LYS A 4 -45.99 -12.16 -16.98
CA LYS A 4 -44.96 -12.73 -17.85
C LYS A 4 -43.70 -13.18 -17.08
N ILE A 5 -43.49 -12.69 -15.87
CA ILE A 5 -42.31 -13.00 -15.06
C ILE A 5 -42.42 -14.32 -14.31
N THR A 6 -43.63 -14.81 -14.09
CA THR A 6 -43.92 -16.04 -13.30
C THR A 6 -43.50 -17.34 -13.96
N THR A 7 -42.99 -17.35 -15.18
CA THR A 7 -42.51 -18.55 -15.89
C THR A 7 -40.98 -18.66 -15.97
N VAL A 8 -40.23 -17.68 -15.46
CA VAL A 8 -38.78 -17.71 -15.48
C VAL A 8 -38.28 -18.04 -14.07
N THR A 9 -37.58 -19.12 -13.95
CA THR A 9 -36.97 -19.52 -12.67
C THR A 9 -35.80 -18.60 -12.36
N ASN A 10 -35.87 -17.89 -11.23
CA ASN A 10 -34.76 -17.12 -10.74
C ASN A 10 -33.60 -18.03 -10.39
N ILE A 11 -32.37 -17.60 -10.73
CA ILE A 11 -31.20 -18.29 -10.21
C ILE A 11 -31.13 -18.12 -8.68
N SER A 12 -30.61 -19.15 -7.99
CA SER A 12 -30.42 -19.07 -6.54
C SER A 12 -29.50 -17.92 -6.12
N ALA A 13 -29.74 -17.39 -4.93
CA ALA A 13 -28.88 -16.33 -4.36
C ALA A 13 -27.38 -16.75 -4.34
N ILE A 14 -27.12 -18.02 -4.02
CA ILE A 14 -25.75 -18.57 -4.01
C ILE A 14 -25.13 -18.51 -5.41
N LYS A 15 -25.83 -18.93 -6.45
CA LYS A 15 -25.35 -18.88 -7.83
C LYS A 15 -25.13 -17.42 -8.28
N ARG A 16 -25.98 -16.52 -7.79
CA ARG A 16 -25.86 -15.08 -8.08
C ARG A 16 -24.66 -14.44 -7.40
N ILE A 17 -24.37 -14.81 -6.14
CA ILE A 17 -23.16 -14.37 -5.43
C ILE A 17 -21.91 -14.94 -6.12
N ALA A 18 -21.93 -16.23 -6.46
CA ALA A 18 -20.83 -16.85 -7.19
C ALA A 18 -20.54 -16.13 -8.51
N TYR A 19 -21.58 -15.76 -9.26
CA TYR A 19 -21.42 -14.94 -10.47
C TYR A 19 -20.74 -13.59 -10.18
N PHE A 20 -21.20 -12.87 -9.14
CA PHE A 20 -20.62 -11.57 -8.77
C PHE A 20 -19.13 -11.69 -8.37
N LEU A 21 -18.80 -12.71 -7.58
CA LEU A 21 -17.41 -12.97 -7.17
C LEU A 21 -16.54 -13.41 -8.37
N CYS A 22 -17.07 -14.23 -9.27
CA CYS A 22 -16.35 -14.61 -10.49
C CYS A 22 -16.02 -13.40 -11.37
N ASP A 23 -16.97 -12.48 -11.58
CA ASP A 23 -16.72 -11.25 -12.32
C ASP A 23 -15.60 -10.41 -11.67
N LEU A 24 -15.64 -10.25 -10.36
CA LEU A 24 -14.62 -9.51 -9.61
C LEU A 24 -13.24 -10.17 -9.74
N VAL A 25 -13.17 -11.49 -9.54
CA VAL A 25 -11.92 -12.25 -9.58
C VAL A 25 -11.33 -12.28 -11.00
N ILE A 26 -12.15 -12.53 -12.02
CA ILE A 26 -11.67 -12.58 -13.41
C ILE A 26 -11.18 -11.18 -13.84
N ASN A 27 -11.94 -10.12 -13.55
CA ASN A 27 -11.54 -8.76 -13.88
C ASN A 27 -10.24 -8.35 -13.14
N PHE A 28 -10.09 -8.76 -11.88
CA PHE A 28 -8.87 -8.56 -11.11
C PHE A 28 -7.66 -9.25 -11.77
N PHE A 29 -7.76 -10.54 -12.14
CA PHE A 29 -6.66 -11.25 -12.78
C PHE A 29 -6.30 -10.66 -14.15
N PHE A 30 -7.28 -10.25 -14.96
CA PHE A 30 -7.01 -9.51 -16.19
C PHE A 30 -6.27 -8.20 -15.90
N GLY A 31 -6.71 -7.46 -14.87
CA GLY A 31 -6.04 -6.25 -14.40
C GLY A 31 -4.60 -6.52 -13.99
N LEU A 32 -4.40 -7.53 -13.13
CA LEU A 32 -3.09 -7.94 -12.65
C LEU A 32 -2.12 -8.23 -13.81
N MET A 33 -2.58 -9.00 -14.82
CA MET A 33 -1.76 -9.35 -15.97
C MET A 33 -1.47 -8.12 -16.86
N ILE A 34 -2.49 -7.41 -17.30
CA ILE A 34 -2.32 -6.32 -18.29
C ILE A 34 -1.58 -5.14 -17.67
N ILE A 35 -1.92 -4.76 -16.44
CA ILE A 35 -1.32 -3.58 -15.81
C ILE A 35 0.15 -3.85 -15.46
N ASN A 36 0.46 -4.97 -14.82
CA ASN A 36 1.84 -5.25 -14.42
C ASN A 36 2.76 -5.61 -15.60
N PHE A 37 2.25 -6.30 -16.64
CA PHE A 37 3.09 -6.77 -17.74
C PHE A 37 3.04 -5.89 -19.01
N ALA A 38 2.08 -4.95 -19.11
CA ALA A 38 2.01 -4.03 -20.23
C ALA A 38 2.03 -2.56 -19.80
N VAL A 39 1.10 -2.13 -18.93
CA VAL A 39 0.94 -0.71 -18.61
C VAL A 39 2.16 -0.15 -17.85
N TYR A 40 2.63 -0.84 -16.81
CA TYR A 40 3.77 -0.38 -16.04
C TYR A 40 5.08 -0.39 -16.84
N PRO A 41 5.47 -1.45 -17.58
CA PRO A 41 6.69 -1.42 -18.37
C PRO A 41 6.70 -0.29 -19.41
N ILE A 42 5.59 -0.07 -20.12
CA ILE A 42 5.47 1.03 -21.08
C ILE A 42 5.55 2.39 -20.36
N GLY A 43 4.82 2.54 -19.28
CA GLY A 43 4.78 3.79 -18.52
C GLY A 43 6.13 4.14 -17.88
N ARG A 44 6.88 3.15 -17.37
CA ARG A 44 8.21 3.34 -16.79
C ARG A 44 9.19 3.95 -17.78
N SER A 45 9.15 3.51 -19.03
CA SER A 45 10.04 4.05 -20.05
C SER A 45 9.66 5.50 -20.45
N ILE A 46 8.40 5.91 -20.24
CA ILE A 46 7.95 7.28 -20.51
C ILE A 46 8.40 8.26 -19.43
N ILE A 47 8.50 7.82 -18.16
CA ILE A 47 8.82 8.70 -17.02
C ILE A 47 10.29 8.66 -16.61
N ASP A 48 11.16 8.01 -17.39
CA ASP A 48 12.58 7.81 -17.07
C ASP A 48 12.76 7.21 -15.65
N PHE A 49 12.03 6.10 -15.40
CA PHE A 49 11.91 5.50 -14.06
C PHE A 49 13.26 5.14 -13.45
N ASP A 50 14.16 4.56 -14.25
CA ASP A 50 15.48 4.10 -13.80
C ASP A 50 16.36 5.28 -13.37
N ASP A 51 16.30 6.40 -14.08
CA ASP A 51 17.01 7.63 -13.72
C ASP A 51 16.48 8.23 -12.42
N LYS A 52 15.15 8.14 -12.19
CA LYS A 52 14.53 8.56 -10.93
C LYS A 52 15.01 7.71 -9.75
N ILE A 53 15.06 6.41 -9.91
CA ILE A 53 15.59 5.50 -8.87
C ILE A 53 17.08 5.75 -8.61
N ALA A 54 17.87 5.94 -9.66
CA ALA A 54 19.29 6.30 -9.51
C ALA A 54 19.46 7.61 -8.74
N THR A 55 18.60 8.61 -8.99
CA THR A 55 18.60 9.87 -8.27
C THR A 55 18.24 9.71 -6.81
N ILE A 56 17.20 8.92 -6.46
CA ILE A 56 16.87 8.60 -5.07
C ILE A 56 18.07 7.95 -4.36
N ASN A 57 18.68 6.94 -4.98
CA ASN A 57 19.85 6.27 -4.39
C ASN A 57 21.00 7.24 -4.15
N LYS A 58 21.25 8.15 -5.08
CA LYS A 58 22.26 9.20 -4.91
C LYS A 58 21.92 10.17 -3.77
N CYS A 59 20.65 10.54 -3.61
CA CYS A 59 20.22 11.37 -2.49
C CYS A 59 20.43 10.65 -1.15
N GLU A 60 20.11 9.34 -1.07
CA GLU A 60 20.36 8.53 0.13
C GLU A 60 21.85 8.45 0.45
N ASP A 61 22.71 8.18 -0.54
CA ASP A 61 24.16 8.17 -0.37
C ASP A 61 24.68 9.55 0.11
N ASN A 62 24.18 10.64 -0.46
CA ASN A 62 24.54 11.99 -0.04
C ASN A 62 24.11 12.28 1.40
N LYS A 63 22.91 11.87 1.81
CA LYS A 63 22.44 12.01 3.20
C LYS A 63 23.34 11.25 4.18
N ILE A 64 23.69 10.01 3.86
CA ILE A 64 24.63 9.21 4.67
C ILE A 64 25.97 9.93 4.78
N LYS A 65 26.52 10.42 3.66
CA LYS A 65 27.78 11.15 3.65
C LYS A 65 27.75 12.40 4.54
N ILE A 66 26.67 13.19 4.49
CA ILE A 66 26.51 14.37 5.34
C ILE A 66 26.54 13.98 6.82
N LEU A 67 25.85 12.91 7.21
CA LEU A 67 25.82 12.42 8.60
C LEU A 67 27.20 11.93 9.04
N GLU A 68 27.94 11.22 8.19
CA GLU A 68 29.29 10.72 8.49
C GLU A 68 30.30 11.88 8.65
N GLU A 69 30.33 12.84 7.70
CA GLU A 69 31.25 13.96 7.72
C GLU A 69 31.03 14.88 8.92
N ASN A 70 29.81 14.96 9.42
CA ASN A 70 29.48 15.64 10.68
C ASN A 70 29.61 14.76 11.92
N SER A 71 30.05 13.50 11.77
CA SER A 71 30.19 12.53 12.85
C SER A 71 28.88 12.29 13.64
N ILE A 72 27.75 12.35 12.95
CA ILE A 72 26.43 11.99 13.47
C ILE A 72 26.12 10.53 13.21
N LEU A 73 26.69 9.96 12.14
CA LEU A 73 26.68 8.54 11.83
C LEU A 73 28.13 8.03 11.84
N LEU A 74 28.41 6.96 12.57
CA LEU A 74 29.72 6.35 12.65
C LEU A 74 29.74 5.05 11.84
N TYR A 75 30.88 4.72 11.23
CA TYR A 75 31.04 3.46 10.52
C TYR A 75 32.37 2.80 10.84
N LYS A 76 32.44 1.47 10.66
CA LYS A 76 33.70 0.72 10.72
C LYS A 76 34.35 0.71 9.35
N GLU A 77 35.61 1.06 9.24
CA GLU A 77 36.39 1.08 7.99
C GLU A 77 36.47 -0.30 7.29
N GLU A 78 36.22 -1.38 8.03
CA GLU A 78 36.29 -2.77 7.54
C GLU A 78 35.11 -3.20 6.67
N VAL A 79 34.03 -2.41 6.58
CA VAL A 79 32.83 -2.76 5.81
C VAL A 79 32.95 -2.22 4.38
N SER A 80 33.11 -3.11 3.42
CA SER A 80 33.33 -2.78 2.00
C SER A 80 32.14 -2.08 1.30
N LYS A 81 30.98 -2.06 1.89
CA LYS A 81 29.80 -1.27 1.46
C LYS A 81 29.21 -0.56 2.67
N ARG A 82 29.01 0.75 2.56
CA ARG A 82 28.27 1.54 3.55
C ARG A 82 26.85 1.02 3.62
N ASP A 83 26.54 0.32 4.72
CA ASP A 83 25.19 -0.11 5.09
C ASP A 83 24.72 0.80 6.22
N PHE A 84 23.67 1.57 5.96
CA PHE A 84 23.11 2.49 6.97
C PHE A 84 22.76 1.77 8.28
N ASN A 85 22.16 0.57 8.19
CA ASN A 85 21.76 -0.18 9.40
C ASN A 85 22.98 -0.66 10.20
N ALA A 86 24.03 -1.12 9.53
CA ALA A 86 25.27 -1.50 10.18
C ALA A 86 25.98 -0.29 10.83
N SER A 87 25.99 0.85 10.13
CA SER A 87 26.52 2.11 10.65
C SER A 87 25.71 2.63 11.84
N LEU A 88 24.39 2.54 11.79
CA LEU A 88 23.50 2.92 12.89
C LEU A 88 23.71 2.01 14.12
N GLN A 89 23.88 0.70 13.92
CA GLN A 89 24.22 -0.22 15.00
C GLN A 89 25.56 0.14 15.65
N TYR A 90 26.59 0.41 14.85
CA TYR A 90 27.90 0.84 15.36
C TYR A 90 27.83 2.19 16.09
N THR A 91 27.01 3.12 15.59
CA THR A 91 26.75 4.40 16.25
C THR A 91 26.11 4.21 17.61
N PHE A 92 25.13 3.29 17.71
CA PHE A 92 24.50 2.91 18.98
C PHE A 92 25.52 2.30 19.96
N GLU A 93 26.34 1.37 19.51
CA GLU A 93 27.38 0.74 20.34
C GLU A 93 28.35 1.81 20.88
N SER A 94 28.84 2.70 20.01
CA SER A 94 29.72 3.81 20.41
C SER A 94 29.02 4.75 21.39
N PHE A 95 27.75 5.13 21.14
CA PHE A 95 26.97 5.96 22.06
C PHE A 95 26.88 5.34 23.45
N THR A 96 26.51 4.06 23.53
CA THR A 96 26.38 3.36 24.80
C THR A 96 27.72 3.20 25.51
N GLN A 97 28.78 2.84 24.77
CA GLN A 97 30.12 2.74 25.32
C GLN A 97 30.58 4.07 25.96
N LYS A 98 30.37 5.19 25.27
CA LYS A 98 30.74 6.51 25.80
C LYS A 98 29.96 6.88 27.07
N LEU A 99 28.69 6.48 27.17
CA LEU A 99 27.90 6.69 28.39
C LEU A 99 28.39 5.80 29.56
N VAL A 100 28.76 4.56 29.27
CA VAL A 100 29.36 3.64 30.28
C VAL A 100 30.70 4.17 30.81
N GLU A 101 31.49 4.81 29.94
CA GLU A 101 32.78 5.42 30.27
C GLU A 101 32.68 6.83 30.88
N ASP A 102 31.49 7.36 31.16
CA ASP A 102 31.23 8.75 31.60
C ASP A 102 31.79 9.81 30.65
N LYS A 103 31.78 9.52 29.33
CA LYS A 103 32.22 10.41 28.25
C LYS A 103 31.04 10.93 27.43
N GLU A 104 30.02 11.42 28.11
CA GLU A 104 28.81 11.97 27.50
C GLU A 104 29.10 12.95 26.35
N ASN A 105 30.08 13.84 26.55
CA ASN A 105 30.47 14.87 25.60
C ASN A 105 31.10 14.35 24.28
N GLU A 106 31.44 13.07 24.23
CA GLU A 106 31.93 12.39 23.02
C GLU A 106 30.83 11.67 22.25
N THR A 107 29.60 11.64 22.77
CA THR A 107 28.47 10.99 22.09
C THR A 107 27.99 11.76 20.87
N VAL A 108 27.46 11.05 19.88
CA VAL A 108 26.90 11.67 18.65
C VAL A 108 25.73 12.60 18.95
N ILE A 109 24.93 12.29 19.96
CA ILE A 109 23.76 13.07 20.39
C ILE A 109 24.20 14.40 21.01
N TYR A 110 25.19 14.36 21.93
CA TYR A 110 25.79 15.55 22.51
C TYR A 110 26.42 16.43 21.43
N ARG A 111 27.20 15.83 20.51
CA ARG A 111 27.83 16.53 19.41
C ARG A 111 26.82 17.31 18.60
N TYR A 112 25.71 16.69 18.24
CA TYR A 112 24.67 17.35 17.45
C TYR A 112 24.05 18.52 18.20
N PHE A 113 23.41 18.26 19.36
CA PHE A 113 22.64 19.30 20.05
C PHE A 113 23.54 20.36 20.70
N VAL A 114 24.65 19.99 21.30
CA VAL A 114 25.49 20.93 22.05
C VAL A 114 26.56 21.57 21.19
N ASN A 115 27.32 20.79 20.40
CA ASN A 115 28.43 21.35 19.63
C ASN A 115 28.00 21.96 18.31
N ILE A 116 27.06 21.34 17.58
CA ILE A 116 26.61 21.84 16.27
C ILE A 116 25.50 22.87 16.46
N LYS A 117 24.46 22.55 17.23
CA LYS A 117 23.30 23.44 17.44
C LYS A 117 23.47 24.49 18.55
N ASN A 118 24.40 24.27 19.44
CA ASN A 118 24.57 25.09 20.67
C ASN A 118 23.29 25.18 21.52
N ASP A 119 22.55 24.07 21.62
CA ASP A 119 21.29 23.96 22.34
C ASP A 119 21.30 22.84 23.40
N LYS A 120 22.01 23.14 24.50
CA LYS A 120 22.13 22.23 25.65
C LYS A 120 20.78 22.02 26.34
N SER A 121 19.86 22.99 26.24
CA SER A 121 18.55 22.90 26.91
C SER A 121 17.68 21.83 26.27
N THR A 122 17.61 21.78 24.95
CA THR A 122 16.88 20.74 24.22
C THR A 122 17.49 19.36 24.47
N TYR A 123 18.83 19.26 24.49
CA TYR A 123 19.53 18.03 24.86
C TYR A 123 19.09 17.48 26.21
N ILE A 124 19.15 18.29 27.27
CA ILE A 124 18.73 17.89 28.64
C ILE A 124 17.24 17.52 28.68
N ASN A 125 16.37 18.27 27.99
CA ASN A 125 14.94 18.01 27.95
C ASN A 125 14.60 16.64 27.34
N TYR A 126 15.30 16.20 26.30
CA TYR A 126 15.08 14.87 25.71
C TYR A 126 15.40 13.75 26.72
N PHE A 127 16.52 13.81 27.43
CA PHE A 127 16.87 12.82 28.44
C PHE A 127 15.92 12.87 29.64
N SER A 128 15.45 14.05 30.02
CA SER A 128 14.43 14.19 31.06
C SER A 128 13.11 13.52 30.69
N LYS A 129 12.71 13.63 29.41
CA LYS A 129 11.52 12.97 28.88
C LYS A 129 11.66 11.44 28.88
N ILE A 130 12.81 10.92 28.48
CA ILE A 130 13.11 9.48 28.52
C ILE A 130 13.01 8.95 29.95
N ASN A 131 13.57 9.66 30.92
CA ASN A 131 13.52 9.28 32.33
C ASN A 131 12.10 9.25 32.93
N GLN A 132 11.10 9.90 32.32
CA GLN A 132 9.69 9.78 32.75
C GLN A 132 9.14 8.35 32.58
N ASN A 133 9.65 7.62 31.58
CA ASN A 133 9.23 6.24 31.33
C ASN A 133 10.05 5.23 32.14
N LYS A 134 11.38 5.40 32.14
CA LYS A 134 12.33 4.56 32.88
C LYS A 134 13.57 5.39 33.20
N GLU A 135 13.95 5.41 34.48
CA GLU A 135 15.03 6.25 34.96
C GLU A 135 16.41 5.68 34.64
N TYR A 136 16.85 5.79 33.40
CA TYR A 136 18.19 5.36 32.99
C TYR A 136 19.29 6.31 33.42
N PHE A 137 19.02 7.60 33.58
CA PHE A 137 20.02 8.64 33.73
C PHE A 137 19.89 9.42 35.03
N THR A 138 21.04 9.85 35.55
CA THR A 138 21.12 10.98 36.50
C THR A 138 21.35 12.24 35.67
N ILE A 139 20.46 13.22 35.83
CA ILE A 139 20.44 14.46 35.07
C ILE A 139 20.75 15.62 36.01
N ASN A 140 21.93 16.21 35.84
CA ASN A 140 22.39 17.43 36.49
C ASN A 140 22.82 18.41 35.40
N ASP A 141 24.01 19.02 35.54
CA ASP A 141 24.65 19.75 34.45
C ASP A 141 25.08 18.85 33.29
N ASN A 142 25.30 17.57 33.55
CA ASN A 142 25.66 16.52 32.62
C ASN A 142 24.66 15.35 32.73
N ILE A 143 24.61 14.52 31.70
CA ILE A 143 23.83 13.29 31.66
C ILE A 143 24.74 12.13 31.95
N THR A 144 24.51 11.40 33.03
CA THR A 144 25.29 10.20 33.39
C THR A 144 24.36 8.98 33.44
N LEU A 145 24.81 7.86 32.85
CA LEU A 145 24.12 6.58 32.96
C LEU A 145 24.19 6.10 34.41
N LYS A 146 23.07 5.64 34.99
CA LYS A 146 23.07 5.10 36.37
C LYS A 146 23.96 3.89 36.48
N ASP A 147 24.60 3.71 37.63
CA ASP A 147 25.59 2.65 37.86
C ASP A 147 25.04 1.24 37.67
N GLU A 148 23.76 1.03 37.95
CA GLU A 148 23.08 -0.23 37.69
C GLU A 148 23.12 -0.63 36.21
N TYR A 149 22.87 0.31 35.27
CA TYR A 149 22.94 0.05 33.85
C TYR A 149 24.37 0.01 33.31
N LYS A 150 25.28 0.81 33.87
CA LYS A 150 26.72 0.69 33.54
C LYS A 150 27.23 -0.73 33.83
N THR A 151 26.91 -1.26 35.01
CA THR A 151 27.31 -2.62 35.42
C THR A 151 26.75 -3.69 34.48
N LEU A 152 25.50 -3.50 34.02
CA LEU A 152 24.85 -4.43 33.09
C LEU A 152 25.45 -4.38 31.68
N PHE A 153 25.92 -3.19 31.21
CA PHE A 153 26.36 -3.00 29.84
C PHE A 153 27.88 -3.14 29.63
N VAL A 154 28.70 -2.95 30.69
CA VAL A 154 30.17 -3.13 30.61
C VAL A 154 30.59 -4.44 29.95
N PRO A 155 29.98 -5.62 30.26
CA PRO A 155 30.39 -6.88 29.66
C PRO A 155 30.27 -6.93 28.14
N TYR A 156 29.33 -6.14 27.54
CA TYR A 156 29.19 -6.08 26.09
C TYR A 156 30.44 -5.53 25.39
N PHE A 157 31.15 -4.63 26.05
CA PHE A 157 32.32 -3.94 25.48
C PHE A 157 33.66 -4.64 25.86
N ASN A 158 33.59 -5.71 26.66
CA ASN A 158 34.75 -6.49 27.00
C ASN A 158 34.76 -7.81 26.18
N PRO A 159 35.76 -8.04 25.32
CA PRO A 159 35.81 -9.25 24.47
C PRO A 159 35.84 -10.58 25.22
N LEU A 160 36.18 -10.56 26.53
CA LEU A 160 36.29 -11.76 27.37
C LEU A 160 35.00 -12.07 28.14
N ASP A 161 34.03 -11.17 28.13
CA ASP A 161 32.80 -11.28 28.90
C ASP A 161 31.60 -11.43 27.97
N SER A 162 30.47 -11.90 28.50
CA SER A 162 29.18 -11.94 27.84
C SER A 162 28.12 -11.26 28.71
N LEU A 163 27.13 -10.64 28.08
CA LEU A 163 25.98 -10.12 28.80
C LEU A 163 25.22 -11.26 29.50
N SER A 164 24.72 -10.99 30.70
CA SER A 164 23.71 -11.84 31.32
C SER A 164 22.38 -11.73 30.52
N GLU A 165 21.48 -12.70 30.68
CA GLU A 165 20.13 -12.65 30.05
C GLU A 165 19.40 -11.35 30.36
N GLN A 166 19.52 -10.87 31.60
CA GLN A 166 18.97 -9.56 31.99
C GLN A 166 19.70 -8.41 31.27
N GLY A 167 21.04 -8.49 31.15
CA GLY A 167 21.84 -7.49 30.47
C GLY A 167 21.48 -7.39 28.96
N GLU A 168 21.28 -8.51 28.28
CA GLU A 168 20.86 -8.54 26.88
C GLU A 168 19.47 -7.88 26.68
N LYS A 169 18.54 -8.24 27.58
CA LYS A 169 17.19 -7.63 27.53
C LYS A 169 17.25 -6.11 27.75
N GLU A 170 17.94 -5.66 28.80
CA GLU A 170 18.07 -4.24 29.12
C GLU A 170 18.82 -3.47 28.03
N PHE A 171 19.84 -4.06 27.42
CA PHE A 171 20.60 -3.44 26.34
C PHE A 171 19.75 -3.26 25.08
N LYS A 172 18.89 -4.23 24.78
CA LYS A 172 17.93 -4.12 23.68
C LYS A 172 16.86 -3.06 23.95
N GLU A 173 16.27 -3.06 25.15
CA GLU A 173 15.29 -2.04 25.56
C GLU A 173 15.93 -0.64 25.55
N PHE A 174 17.17 -0.49 25.99
CA PHE A 174 17.91 0.76 25.95
C PHE A 174 18.13 1.25 24.51
N LYS A 175 18.43 0.34 23.57
CA LYS A 175 18.52 0.70 22.15
C LYS A 175 17.20 1.25 21.64
N GLU A 176 16.09 0.54 21.87
CA GLU A 176 14.78 0.88 21.33
C GLU A 176 14.20 2.14 21.97
N ASN A 177 14.25 2.26 23.31
CA ASN A 177 13.58 3.31 24.06
C ASN A 177 14.43 4.55 24.35
N VAL A 178 15.73 4.49 24.08
CA VAL A 178 16.64 5.61 24.33
C VAL A 178 17.33 6.04 23.05
N PHE A 179 18.15 5.17 22.47
CA PHE A 179 18.99 5.58 21.34
C PHE A 179 18.16 5.86 20.08
N VAL A 180 17.21 4.97 19.74
CA VAL A 180 16.37 5.16 18.54
C VAL A 180 15.56 6.45 18.67
N ASP A 181 14.91 6.69 19.81
CA ASP A 181 14.13 7.89 20.05
C ASP A 181 14.98 9.17 19.93
N LEU A 182 16.15 9.19 20.58
CA LEU A 182 17.06 10.33 20.53
C LEU A 182 17.60 10.57 19.12
N TYR A 183 17.99 9.49 18.43
CA TYR A 183 18.53 9.59 17.08
C TYR A 183 17.48 10.04 16.06
N GLU A 184 16.23 9.56 16.20
CA GLU A 184 15.11 10.07 15.41
C GLU A 184 14.87 11.58 15.59
N GLU A 185 14.98 12.07 16.83
CA GLU A 185 14.86 13.51 17.10
C GLU A 185 16.00 14.30 16.45
N VAL A 186 17.25 13.77 16.46
CA VAL A 186 18.37 14.35 15.70
C VAL A 186 18.03 14.43 14.21
N ILE A 187 17.56 13.33 13.62
CA ILE A 187 17.23 13.30 12.18
C ILE A 187 16.05 14.22 11.84
N LYS A 188 15.01 14.27 12.69
CA LYS A 188 13.88 15.21 12.51
C LYS A 188 14.35 16.65 12.52
N ASP A 189 15.20 16.99 13.45
CA ASP A 189 15.74 18.34 13.55
C ASP A 189 16.66 18.70 12.37
N ILE A 190 17.50 17.78 11.91
CA ILE A 190 18.35 17.94 10.72
C ILE A 190 17.49 18.20 9.46
N LYS A 191 16.36 17.52 9.32
CA LYS A 191 15.42 17.76 8.19
C LYS A 191 14.86 19.19 8.19
N VAL A 192 14.66 19.77 9.37
CA VAL A 192 14.11 21.13 9.51
C VAL A 192 15.19 22.20 9.40
N ASN A 193 16.27 22.02 10.15
CA ASN A 193 17.31 23.04 10.36
C ASN A 193 18.50 22.92 9.40
N ASP A 194 18.50 21.93 8.52
CA ASP A 194 19.48 21.67 7.47
C ASP A 194 20.92 21.49 7.98
N LEU A 195 21.37 20.27 7.97
CA LEU A 195 22.78 19.95 8.19
C LEU A 195 23.51 19.95 6.85
N LYS A 196 24.65 20.66 6.77
CA LYS A 196 25.45 20.77 5.56
C LYS A 196 26.80 20.08 5.70
N SER A 197 27.32 19.63 4.55
CA SER A 197 28.68 19.19 4.42
C SER A 197 29.23 19.61 3.05
N GLY A 198 30.14 20.58 3.02
CA GLY A 198 30.56 21.25 1.79
C GLY A 198 29.37 21.87 1.06
N ASP A 199 29.18 21.47 -0.21
CA ASP A 199 28.03 21.92 -1.04
C ASP A 199 26.76 21.09 -0.84
N LEU A 200 26.80 19.99 -0.04
CA LEU A 200 25.67 19.11 0.19
C LEU A 200 24.81 19.63 1.34
N SER A 201 23.49 19.55 1.18
CA SER A 201 22.46 19.93 2.14
C SER A 201 21.53 18.74 2.40
N TYR A 202 21.44 18.29 3.66
CA TYR A 202 20.60 17.15 4.02
C TYR A 202 19.13 17.40 3.69
N LYS A 203 18.66 18.62 3.95
CA LYS A 203 17.27 19.00 3.66
C LYS A 203 17.00 18.96 2.17
N HIS A 204 17.90 19.49 1.34
CA HIS A 204 17.74 19.45 -0.12
C HIS A 204 17.68 18.02 -0.66
N GLU A 205 18.59 17.14 -0.21
CA GLU A 205 18.62 15.73 -0.62
C GLU A 205 17.35 15.00 -0.17
N ASN A 206 16.88 15.29 1.05
CA ASN A 206 15.64 14.70 1.56
C ASN A 206 14.41 15.15 0.76
N ASP A 207 14.27 16.46 0.54
CA ASP A 207 13.13 17.04 -0.17
C ASP A 207 13.09 16.54 -1.63
N LEU A 208 14.26 16.43 -2.30
CA LEU A 208 14.36 15.88 -3.65
C LEU A 208 13.98 14.40 -3.70
N SER A 209 14.49 13.59 -2.76
CA SER A 209 14.12 12.17 -2.65
C SER A 209 12.63 11.99 -2.42
N ASP A 210 12.02 12.78 -1.52
CA ASP A 210 10.59 12.75 -1.23
C ASP A 210 9.73 13.17 -2.43
N GLU A 211 10.15 14.21 -3.18
CA GLU A 211 9.46 14.66 -4.40
C GLU A 211 9.45 13.57 -5.47
N ILE A 212 10.61 12.95 -5.73
CA ILE A 212 10.73 11.87 -6.72
C ILE A 212 9.91 10.66 -6.27
N THR A 213 9.95 10.29 -5.00
CA THR A 213 9.16 9.18 -4.44
C THR A 213 7.65 9.42 -4.61
N LYS A 214 7.17 10.64 -4.34
CA LYS A 214 5.78 11.04 -4.61
C LYS A 214 5.44 10.97 -6.10
N SER A 215 6.35 11.39 -6.97
CA SER A 215 6.17 11.30 -8.43
C SER A 215 6.00 9.83 -8.89
N ILE A 216 6.80 8.92 -8.34
CA ILE A 216 6.71 7.48 -8.62
C ILE A 216 5.39 6.90 -8.07
N ALA A 217 5.00 7.25 -6.85
CA ALA A 217 3.73 6.82 -6.26
C ALA A 217 2.53 7.31 -7.09
N ASN A 218 2.55 8.56 -7.54
CA ASN A 218 1.52 9.11 -8.43
C ASN A 218 1.48 8.38 -9.78
N PHE A 219 2.64 8.05 -10.35
CA PHE A 219 2.72 7.25 -11.57
C PHE A 219 2.04 5.89 -11.39
N TYR A 220 2.36 5.13 -10.33
CA TYR A 220 1.71 3.84 -10.07
C TYR A 220 0.22 3.98 -9.84
N SER A 221 -0.22 4.98 -9.08
CA SER A 221 -1.64 5.24 -8.84
C SER A 221 -2.39 5.53 -10.13
N LEU A 222 -1.91 6.47 -10.94
CA LEU A 222 -2.57 6.90 -12.16
C LEU A 222 -2.56 5.79 -13.21
N SER A 223 -1.41 5.12 -13.40
CA SER A 223 -1.29 4.01 -14.35
C SER A 223 -2.18 2.83 -13.97
N THR A 224 -2.32 2.52 -12.66
CA THR A 224 -3.25 1.51 -12.18
C THR A 224 -4.69 1.89 -12.50
N LEU A 225 -5.10 3.13 -12.24
CA LEU A 225 -6.47 3.60 -12.53
C LEU A 225 -6.78 3.56 -14.03
N ILE A 226 -5.90 4.10 -14.87
CA ILE A 226 -6.08 4.09 -16.33
C ILE A 226 -6.12 2.65 -16.86
N GLY A 227 -5.15 1.84 -16.47
CA GLY A 227 -5.08 0.44 -16.88
C GLY A 227 -6.29 -0.36 -16.43
N TYR A 228 -6.78 -0.11 -15.20
CA TYR A 228 -7.99 -0.74 -14.68
C TYR A 228 -9.24 -0.35 -15.49
N VAL A 229 -9.39 0.91 -15.87
CA VAL A 229 -10.50 1.36 -16.73
C VAL A 229 -10.43 0.63 -18.07
N ILE A 230 -9.25 0.54 -18.70
CA ILE A 230 -9.06 -0.17 -19.97
C ILE A 230 -9.46 -1.64 -19.83
N VAL A 231 -8.99 -2.33 -18.81
CA VAL A 231 -9.31 -3.74 -18.56
C VAL A 231 -10.81 -3.94 -18.34
N THR A 232 -11.43 -3.07 -17.56
CA THR A 232 -12.87 -3.13 -17.27
C THR A 232 -13.71 -2.87 -18.52
N ILE A 233 -13.26 -1.97 -19.41
CA ILE A 233 -13.87 -1.79 -20.74
C ILE A 233 -13.78 -3.08 -21.55
N LEU A 234 -12.61 -3.70 -21.61
CA LEU A 234 -12.42 -4.95 -22.34
C LEU A 234 -13.36 -6.04 -21.81
N TYR A 235 -13.45 -6.19 -20.51
CA TYR A 235 -14.20 -7.25 -19.87
C TYR A 235 -15.72 -7.05 -19.91
N PHE A 236 -16.21 -5.84 -19.59
CA PHE A 236 -17.65 -5.56 -19.46
C PHE A 236 -18.30 -4.91 -20.69
N ILE A 237 -17.51 -4.44 -21.65
CA ILE A 237 -18.05 -3.84 -22.89
C ILE A 237 -17.67 -4.68 -24.09
N VAL A 238 -16.34 -4.84 -24.35
CA VAL A 238 -15.87 -5.46 -25.59
C VAL A 238 -16.30 -6.92 -25.66
N ILE A 239 -16.05 -7.71 -24.63
CA ILE A 239 -16.43 -9.13 -24.59
C ILE A 239 -17.95 -9.31 -24.75
N PRO A 240 -18.84 -8.63 -23.99
CA PRO A 240 -20.27 -8.77 -24.17
C PRO A 240 -20.81 -8.27 -25.52
N ILE A 241 -20.26 -7.19 -26.07
CA ILE A 241 -20.73 -6.66 -27.38
C ILE A 241 -20.31 -7.54 -28.54
N SER A 242 -19.17 -8.23 -28.44
CA SER A 242 -18.66 -9.08 -29.50
C SER A 242 -19.36 -10.44 -29.60
N ASN A 243 -20.19 -10.83 -28.63
CA ASN A 243 -20.98 -12.05 -28.67
C ASN A 243 -22.48 -11.77 -28.83
N GLU A 244 -23.24 -12.65 -29.52
CA GLU A 244 -24.65 -12.47 -29.80
C GLU A 244 -25.51 -12.42 -28.52
N HIS A 245 -25.14 -13.20 -27.51
CA HIS A 245 -25.89 -13.33 -26.25
C HIS A 245 -25.47 -12.31 -25.21
N ARG A 246 -24.46 -11.50 -25.47
CA ARG A 246 -23.94 -10.41 -24.61
C ARG A 246 -23.63 -10.82 -23.18
N TYR A 247 -23.03 -12.02 -23.02
CA TYR A 247 -22.59 -12.51 -21.74
C TYR A 247 -21.13 -12.10 -21.44
N THR A 248 -20.79 -11.97 -20.15
CA THR A 248 -19.42 -11.90 -19.64
C THR A 248 -18.80 -13.29 -19.55
N LEU A 249 -17.50 -13.40 -19.29
CA LEU A 249 -16.85 -14.70 -19.12
C LEU A 249 -17.42 -15.48 -17.92
N SER A 250 -17.74 -14.80 -16.82
CA SER A 250 -18.38 -15.47 -15.67
C SER A 250 -19.76 -16.03 -16.02
N GLN A 251 -20.56 -15.33 -16.82
CA GLN A 251 -21.85 -15.82 -17.33
C GLN A 251 -21.66 -17.03 -18.25
N PHE A 252 -20.58 -17.02 -19.04
CA PHE A 252 -20.26 -18.18 -19.87
C PHE A 252 -19.98 -19.44 -19.03
N PHE A 253 -19.09 -19.31 -18.03
CA PHE A 253 -18.73 -20.44 -17.17
C PHE A 253 -19.87 -20.93 -16.28
N LEU A 254 -20.67 -20.02 -15.75
CA LEU A 254 -21.79 -20.36 -14.86
C LEU A 254 -23.09 -20.71 -15.60
N LYS A 255 -23.06 -20.76 -16.94
CA LYS A 255 -24.21 -21.05 -17.81
C LYS A 255 -25.41 -20.17 -17.51
N THR A 256 -25.18 -18.87 -17.40
CA THR A 256 -26.23 -17.88 -17.13
C THR A 256 -26.29 -16.86 -18.26
N ASN A 257 -27.42 -16.19 -18.39
CA ASN A 257 -27.58 -15.06 -19.33
C ASN A 257 -28.29 -13.89 -18.63
N ARG A 258 -28.00 -12.68 -19.06
CA ARG A 258 -28.65 -11.48 -18.57
C ARG A 258 -29.72 -11.03 -19.56
N VAL A 259 -30.90 -10.73 -19.07
CA VAL A 259 -32.02 -10.23 -19.85
C VAL A 259 -32.58 -8.95 -19.25
N ASP A 260 -33.24 -8.17 -20.08
CA ASP A 260 -34.01 -6.99 -19.66
C ASP A 260 -35.24 -7.45 -18.87
N CYS A 261 -35.47 -6.89 -17.67
CA CYS A 261 -36.59 -7.28 -16.81
C CYS A 261 -37.97 -7.07 -17.42
N SER A 262 -38.11 -6.01 -18.22
CA SER A 262 -39.42 -5.61 -18.77
C SER A 262 -39.79 -6.39 -20.03
N THR A 263 -38.79 -6.72 -20.86
CA THR A 263 -39.01 -7.34 -22.16
C THR A 263 -38.61 -8.79 -22.25
N LEU A 264 -37.81 -9.28 -21.31
CA LEU A 264 -37.15 -10.61 -21.29
C LEU A 264 -36.33 -10.87 -22.56
N LYS A 265 -35.93 -9.82 -23.28
CA LYS A 265 -35.08 -9.91 -24.47
C LYS A 265 -33.61 -9.82 -24.10
N THR A 266 -32.75 -10.17 -25.06
CA THR A 266 -31.30 -9.98 -24.96
C THR A 266 -30.96 -8.57 -24.51
N PHE A 267 -30.03 -8.46 -23.58
CA PHE A 267 -29.59 -7.20 -22.99
C PHE A 267 -29.13 -6.22 -24.07
N SER A 268 -29.67 -5.00 -24.10
CA SER A 268 -29.39 -4.03 -25.14
C SER A 268 -27.96 -3.50 -25.03
N ARG A 269 -27.36 -2.99 -26.14
CA ARG A 269 -26.03 -2.34 -26.10
C ARG A 269 -26.02 -1.14 -25.14
N LYS A 270 -27.10 -0.37 -25.07
CA LYS A 270 -27.25 0.74 -24.13
C LYS A 270 -27.19 0.26 -22.68
N ASN A 271 -27.87 -0.85 -22.37
CA ASN A 271 -27.88 -1.41 -21.03
C ASN A 271 -26.52 -1.99 -20.64
N VAL A 272 -25.74 -2.53 -21.60
CA VAL A 272 -24.34 -2.96 -21.38
C VAL A 272 -23.50 -1.76 -20.93
N LEU A 273 -23.65 -0.60 -21.55
CA LEU A 273 -22.91 0.62 -21.16
C LEU A 273 -23.32 1.12 -19.77
N ILE A 274 -24.62 1.11 -19.44
CA ILE A 274 -25.09 1.50 -18.10
C ILE A 274 -24.51 0.54 -17.04
N MET A 275 -24.57 -0.75 -17.32
CA MET A 275 -24.00 -1.77 -16.44
C MET A 275 -22.49 -1.54 -16.22
N PHE A 276 -21.75 -1.24 -17.29
CA PHE A 276 -20.31 -0.98 -17.21
C PHE A 276 -19.97 0.14 -16.23
N VAL A 277 -20.67 1.27 -16.29
CA VAL A 277 -20.39 2.40 -15.39
C VAL A 277 -20.54 2.00 -13.92
N ILE A 278 -21.53 1.17 -13.61
CA ILE A 278 -21.78 0.71 -12.25
C ILE A 278 -20.79 -0.38 -11.84
N GLN A 279 -20.46 -1.31 -12.75
CA GLN A 279 -19.47 -2.35 -12.54
C GLN A 279 -18.05 -1.81 -12.36
N LEU A 280 -17.76 -0.66 -12.96
CA LEU A 280 -16.47 0.04 -12.78
C LEU A 280 -16.20 0.29 -11.29
N ILE A 281 -17.24 0.74 -10.55
CA ILE A 281 -17.10 0.99 -9.09
C ILE A 281 -17.00 -0.35 -8.32
N ALA A 282 -17.92 -1.28 -8.59
CA ALA A 282 -17.99 -2.54 -7.86
C ALA A 282 -16.69 -3.35 -7.93
N ASN A 283 -16.09 -3.42 -9.12
CA ASN A 283 -14.89 -4.23 -9.35
C ASN A 283 -13.59 -3.56 -8.90
N MET A 284 -13.60 -2.30 -8.47
CA MET A 284 -12.45 -1.63 -7.84
C MET A 284 -12.07 -2.21 -6.45
N ALA A 285 -12.88 -3.08 -5.87
CA ALA A 285 -12.64 -3.61 -4.52
C ALA A 285 -11.28 -4.30 -4.32
N LEU A 286 -10.66 -4.75 -5.41
CA LEU A 286 -9.35 -5.39 -5.38
C LEU A 286 -8.24 -4.56 -6.09
N ILE A 287 -8.54 -3.33 -6.49
CA ILE A 287 -7.63 -2.52 -7.33
C ILE A 287 -6.27 -2.26 -6.67
N VAL A 288 -6.24 -2.07 -5.35
CA VAL A 288 -5.00 -1.80 -4.61
C VAL A 288 -4.01 -2.98 -4.66
N PHE A 289 -4.50 -4.20 -4.89
CA PHE A 289 -3.64 -5.38 -4.99
C PHE A 289 -3.00 -5.56 -6.37
N ILE A 290 -3.44 -4.81 -7.40
CA ILE A 290 -2.87 -4.93 -8.76
C ILE A 290 -1.39 -4.57 -8.80
N PRO A 291 -0.92 -3.45 -8.18
CA PRO A 291 0.50 -3.12 -8.17
C PRO A 291 1.35 -3.98 -7.23
N SER A 292 0.75 -4.82 -6.38
CA SER A 292 1.47 -5.59 -5.35
C SER A 292 2.58 -6.50 -5.89
N LEU A 293 2.44 -7.05 -7.11
CA LEU A 293 3.48 -7.84 -7.76
C LEU A 293 4.73 -7.03 -8.12
N THR A 294 4.59 -5.71 -8.28
CA THR A 294 5.66 -4.85 -8.76
C THR A 294 6.35 -4.08 -7.65
N ILE A 295 5.59 -3.61 -6.65
CA ILE A 295 6.08 -2.74 -5.58
C ILE A 295 5.86 -3.31 -4.17
N GLY A 296 5.26 -4.50 -4.06
CA GLY A 296 4.91 -5.12 -2.78
C GLY A 296 3.56 -4.65 -2.21
N VAL A 297 3.02 -5.43 -1.26
CA VAL A 297 1.67 -5.21 -0.71
C VAL A 297 1.60 -3.92 0.12
N GLU A 298 2.56 -3.70 1.01
CA GLU A 298 2.61 -2.50 1.87
C GLU A 298 2.70 -1.22 1.03
N ALA A 299 3.61 -1.18 0.04
CA ALA A 299 3.76 -0.05 -0.86
C ALA A 299 2.50 0.17 -1.71
N ALA A 300 1.80 -0.90 -2.14
CA ALA A 300 0.54 -0.78 -2.87
C ALA A 300 -0.55 -0.09 -2.03
N PHE A 301 -0.65 -0.41 -0.73
CA PHE A 301 -1.59 0.25 0.18
C PHE A 301 -1.24 1.71 0.48
N SER A 302 0.00 2.12 0.32
CA SER A 302 0.44 3.52 0.47
C SER A 302 0.19 4.38 -0.76
N LEU A 303 -0.23 3.79 -1.91
CA LEU A 303 -0.49 4.53 -3.14
C LEU A 303 -1.64 5.52 -2.99
N PRO A 304 -1.49 6.77 -3.47
CA PRO A 304 -2.52 7.79 -3.38
C PRO A 304 -3.85 7.31 -3.99
N TYR A 305 -4.94 7.55 -3.27
CA TYR A 305 -6.33 7.27 -3.67
C TYR A 305 -6.74 5.80 -3.82
N LEU A 306 -5.82 4.86 -4.12
CA LEU A 306 -6.20 3.47 -4.40
C LEU A 306 -6.78 2.76 -3.17
N SER A 307 -6.21 2.96 -1.99
CA SER A 307 -6.73 2.38 -0.74
C SER A 307 -8.13 2.87 -0.41
N ILE A 308 -8.40 4.17 -0.60
CA ILE A 308 -9.73 4.76 -0.37
C ILE A 308 -10.73 4.22 -1.37
N LEU A 309 -10.36 4.16 -2.66
CA LEU A 309 -11.24 3.62 -3.71
C LEU A 309 -11.55 2.14 -3.47
N THR A 310 -10.55 1.35 -3.09
CA THR A 310 -10.74 -0.06 -2.72
C THR A 310 -11.71 -0.20 -1.55
N LEU A 311 -11.58 0.60 -0.50
CA LEU A 311 -12.48 0.56 0.66
C LEU A 311 -13.92 0.91 0.26
N LEU A 312 -14.12 1.99 -0.49
CA LEU A 312 -15.44 2.42 -0.97
C LEU A 312 -16.09 1.35 -1.87
N ALA A 313 -15.31 0.75 -2.77
CA ALA A 313 -15.79 -0.31 -3.64
C ALA A 313 -16.09 -1.61 -2.87
N ALA A 314 -15.32 -1.94 -1.84
CA ALA A 314 -15.61 -3.07 -0.96
C ALA A 314 -16.93 -2.87 -0.19
N LEU A 315 -17.17 -1.68 0.35
CA LEU A 315 -18.45 -1.33 0.99
C LEU A 315 -19.62 -1.43 0.00
N TYR A 316 -19.47 -0.89 -1.21
CA TYR A 316 -20.47 -1.02 -2.28
C TYR A 316 -20.73 -2.49 -2.60
N SER A 317 -19.71 -3.33 -2.68
CA SER A 317 -19.82 -4.75 -2.98
C SER A 317 -20.56 -5.51 -1.88
N LEU A 318 -20.30 -5.19 -0.60
CA LEU A 318 -21.01 -5.76 0.54
C LEU A 318 -22.51 -5.39 0.51
N VAL A 319 -22.82 -4.12 0.27
CA VAL A 319 -24.22 -3.67 0.11
C VAL A 319 -24.88 -4.37 -1.08
N SER A 320 -24.18 -4.55 -2.19
CA SER A 320 -24.67 -5.26 -3.37
C SER A 320 -24.98 -6.73 -3.07
N MET A 321 -24.13 -7.42 -2.30
CA MET A 321 -24.37 -8.80 -1.84
C MET A 321 -25.57 -8.88 -0.92
N PHE A 322 -25.75 -7.90 -0.01
CA PHE A 322 -26.93 -7.81 0.83
C PHE A 322 -28.22 -7.78 -0.01
N PHE A 323 -28.26 -6.93 -1.06
CA PHE A 323 -29.39 -6.87 -1.95
C PHE A 323 -29.64 -8.18 -2.70
N ILE A 324 -28.61 -8.93 -3.10
CA ILE A 324 -28.77 -10.26 -3.71
C ILE A 324 -29.48 -11.24 -2.77
N ILE A 325 -29.19 -11.18 -1.47
CA ILE A 325 -29.75 -12.11 -0.49
C ILE A 325 -31.22 -11.77 -0.16
N PHE A 326 -31.52 -10.48 -0.03
CA PHE A 326 -32.83 -10.03 0.48
C PHE A 326 -33.83 -9.56 -0.60
N ASN A 327 -33.42 -9.49 -1.87
CA ASN A 327 -34.30 -9.12 -2.97
C ASN A 327 -34.99 -10.37 -3.56
N GLU A 328 -36.28 -10.28 -3.82
CA GLU A 328 -37.10 -11.36 -4.41
C GLU A 328 -36.54 -11.97 -5.71
N PHE A 329 -35.82 -11.17 -6.49
CA PHE A 329 -35.23 -11.58 -7.77
C PHE A 329 -33.71 -11.79 -7.68
N ASN A 330 -33.15 -11.86 -6.48
CA ASN A 330 -31.70 -11.98 -6.25
C ASN A 330 -30.88 -10.95 -7.06
N LYS A 331 -31.35 -9.72 -7.14
CA LYS A 331 -30.74 -8.64 -7.90
C LYS A 331 -29.66 -7.95 -7.07
N SER A 332 -28.51 -7.74 -7.66
CA SER A 332 -27.51 -6.81 -7.13
C SER A 332 -27.91 -5.36 -7.41
N LEU A 333 -27.23 -4.41 -6.79
CA LEU A 333 -27.47 -2.98 -7.04
C LEU A 333 -27.40 -2.63 -8.53
N TYR A 334 -26.40 -3.12 -9.24
CA TYR A 334 -26.28 -2.80 -10.67
C TYR A 334 -27.33 -3.48 -11.55
N ASP A 335 -27.92 -4.62 -11.13
CA ASP A 335 -29.05 -5.22 -11.83
C ASP A 335 -30.31 -4.34 -11.68
N ILE A 336 -30.49 -3.74 -10.49
CA ILE A 336 -31.59 -2.81 -10.23
C ILE A 336 -31.46 -1.59 -11.13
N PHE A 337 -30.29 -0.95 -11.15
CA PHE A 337 -30.06 0.26 -11.97
C PHE A 337 -30.09 0.01 -13.47
N SER A 338 -29.63 -1.17 -13.92
CA SER A 338 -29.66 -1.53 -15.34
C SER A 338 -30.96 -2.18 -15.79
N ASN A 339 -31.96 -2.27 -14.92
CA ASN A 339 -33.24 -2.96 -15.14
C ASN A 339 -33.06 -4.37 -15.72
N SER A 340 -32.15 -5.14 -15.14
CA SER A 340 -31.78 -6.46 -15.61
C SER A 340 -32.07 -7.57 -14.59
N VAL A 341 -32.12 -8.80 -15.07
CA VAL A 341 -32.15 -10.00 -14.26
C VAL A 341 -31.25 -11.06 -14.90
N ILE A 342 -30.62 -11.87 -14.08
CA ILE A 342 -29.83 -13.01 -14.54
C ILE A 342 -30.66 -14.28 -14.41
N ILE A 343 -30.70 -15.06 -15.49
CA ILE A 343 -31.46 -16.31 -15.59
C ILE A 343 -30.54 -17.44 -16.07
N ASP A 344 -30.94 -18.68 -15.86
CA ASP A 344 -30.21 -19.81 -16.39
C ASP A 344 -30.26 -19.83 -17.93
N ARG A 345 -29.20 -20.32 -18.56
CA ARG A 345 -29.07 -20.34 -20.03
C ARG A 345 -30.16 -21.20 -20.69
N GLU A 346 -30.55 -22.31 -20.08
CA GLU A 346 -31.61 -23.16 -20.59
C GLU A 346 -32.96 -22.41 -20.66
N ASP A 347 -33.27 -21.62 -19.65
CA ASP A 347 -34.52 -20.82 -19.65
C ASP A 347 -34.42 -19.68 -20.66
N TYR A 348 -33.23 -19.06 -20.82
CA TYR A 348 -33.00 -18.06 -21.85
C TYR A 348 -33.25 -18.62 -23.26
N GLU A 349 -32.73 -19.80 -23.58
CA GLU A 349 -32.91 -20.48 -24.87
C GLU A 349 -34.36 -20.79 -25.15
N LYS A 350 -35.12 -21.28 -24.13
CA LYS A 350 -36.58 -21.49 -24.25
C LYS A 350 -37.33 -20.18 -24.57
N ILE A 351 -36.95 -19.07 -23.95
CA ILE A 351 -37.55 -17.75 -24.19
C ILE A 351 -37.31 -17.32 -25.65
N ILE A 352 -36.07 -17.42 -26.13
CA ILE A 352 -35.72 -17.04 -27.53
C ILE A 352 -36.46 -17.94 -28.52
N TYR A 353 -36.47 -19.26 -28.30
CA TYR A 353 -37.14 -20.20 -29.17
C TYR A 353 -38.66 -19.91 -29.28
N ASN A 354 -39.32 -19.64 -28.16
CA ASN A 354 -40.73 -19.29 -28.13
C ASN A 354 -41.06 -17.95 -28.77
N VAL A 355 -40.17 -16.99 -28.72
CA VAL A 355 -40.34 -15.68 -29.39
C VAL A 355 -40.09 -15.81 -30.90
N GLY A 356 -39.14 -16.63 -31.31
CA GLY A 356 -38.84 -16.92 -32.72
C GLY A 356 -40.03 -17.62 -33.44
N ASN A 357 -40.62 -18.62 -32.80
CA ASN A 357 -41.80 -19.32 -33.37
C ASN A 357 -43.07 -18.47 -33.45
N LYS A 358 -43.25 -17.48 -32.56
CA LYS A 358 -44.42 -16.56 -32.68
C LYS A 358 -44.27 -15.55 -33.81
N ASN A 359 -43.07 -15.24 -34.25
CA ASN A 359 -42.82 -14.33 -35.38
C ASN A 359 -42.80 -15.08 -36.73
N GLY A 360 -42.73 -16.42 -36.73
CA GLY A 360 -42.76 -17.26 -37.93
C GLY A 360 -44.14 -17.70 -38.40
N THR A 361 -45.17 -17.45 -37.59
CA THR A 361 -46.58 -17.84 -37.94
C THR A 361 -47.44 -16.73 -38.47
N THR A 362 -46.84 -15.57 -38.84
CA THR A 362 -47.54 -14.48 -39.57
C THR A 362 -46.84 -14.30 -40.91
N LYS A 363 -47.00 -15.25 -41.81
CA LYS A 363 -46.86 -15.07 -43.26
C LYS A 363 -48.10 -15.66 -43.94
#